data_b7795eabec3695568ceabef583d8d0f4
#
_entry.id   b7795eabec3695568ceabef583d8d0f4
#
_cell.length_a   1.000
_cell.length_b   1.000
_cell.length_c   1.000
_cell.angle_alpha   90.00
_cell.angle_beta   90.00
_cell.angle_gamma   90.00
#
_symmetry.space_group_name_H-M   'P 1'
#
loop_
_entity.id
_entity.type
_entity.pdbx_description
1 polymer ?
#
loop_
_entity_poly.entity_id
_entity_poly.type
_entity_poly.pdbx_seq_one_letter_code
_entity_poly.pdbx_strand_id
1 'polypeptide(L)'
;MVEPQRSPDGKSEWTGSEWVPVGTQTQHTSGAQVYTQQKIVDSVIMGNLTSQTIVQNSPEDLAKAMVLALEQIGFVGNIQSSNPSQQQMANVKNLLKSSDKLASQGVQIQGSTDLRLGNAARLTGRFQAAMDYYERALETFRSERNRSGEADALINIGYVALNQGDLAQAYSDFRNARGMKNEINEPNGEADVILAMANLAFVGNEYDQAQHLFNEALKIKEEYSDENGVAIALIGLGNILEIKKDFKAAQTHYRQGLIIKRKQKDMEGEAIILSNLATIAEHLGNPSDAQRLTNQSIAIKREIGDRRGEAYSHVQLASQAKQRGDLIEAERLYKMALKMKRTLSDLRGQSDTLNLLGVFYEEQDRFEEAEQYFNDSLTIMKQLGDRQGEAIALFNIGNTNLYRNNLDAAHGQFERSLRLAKTANDHEGASDALVQLAAIAEQRQNIPLRQNLLKDAAAILRSNNIPVTGWLLENGF
;
A
#
# COMPACT_ATOMS: atom_id res chain seq x y z
N MET A 1 36.59 36.50 36.84
CA MET A 1 35.20 36.64 36.38
C MET A 1 34.96 38.14 36.33
N VAL A 2 34.70 38.69 35.14
CA VAL A 2 34.36 40.11 34.98
C VAL A 2 32.88 40.23 35.32
N GLU A 3 32.53 41.10 36.29
CA GLU A 3 31.13 41.36 36.61
C GLU A 3 30.39 41.91 35.38
N PRO A 4 29.15 41.48 35.11
CA PRO A 4 28.38 42.00 33.99
C PRO A 4 28.13 43.51 34.19
N GLN A 5 28.37 44.29 33.11
CA GLN A 5 28.08 45.73 33.13
C GLN A 5 26.56 45.93 33.08
N ARG A 6 26.05 46.76 34.03
CA ARG A 6 24.64 47.15 34.05
C ARG A 6 24.40 48.50 33.38
N SER A 7 23.25 48.66 32.76
CA SER A 7 22.81 49.94 32.21
C SER A 7 22.72 51.03 33.31
N PRO A 8 22.85 52.33 32.97
CA PRO A 8 22.80 53.44 33.94
C PRO A 8 21.51 53.51 34.75
N ASP A 9 20.41 52.94 34.24
CA ASP A 9 19.11 52.87 34.92
C ASP A 9 18.91 51.53 35.71
N GLY A 10 19.92 50.66 35.70
CA GLY A 10 19.89 49.39 36.40
C GLY A 10 18.93 48.33 35.85
N LYS A 11 18.26 48.61 34.71
CA LYS A 11 17.21 47.74 34.16
C LYS A 11 17.69 46.74 33.12
N SER A 12 18.92 46.86 32.65
CA SER A 12 19.49 45.97 31.64
C SER A 12 20.93 45.58 31.99
N GLU A 13 21.35 44.38 31.58
CA GLU A 13 22.71 43.87 31.68
C GLU A 13 23.31 43.64 30.30
N TRP A 14 24.61 43.92 30.11
CA TRP A 14 25.33 43.74 28.86
C TRP A 14 25.77 42.28 28.69
N THR A 15 25.35 41.62 27.61
CA THR A 15 25.69 40.21 27.31
C THR A 15 27.00 40.03 26.56
N GLY A 16 27.69 41.14 26.23
CA GLY A 16 28.87 41.12 25.33
C GLY A 16 28.52 41.47 23.88
N SER A 17 27.24 41.49 23.51
CA SER A 17 26.76 41.86 22.19
C SER A 17 25.56 42.82 22.19
N GLU A 18 24.75 42.81 23.27
CA GLU A 18 23.54 43.66 23.39
C GLU A 18 23.13 43.87 24.86
N TRP A 19 22.27 44.89 25.11
CA TRP A 19 21.67 45.16 26.41
C TRP A 19 20.38 44.39 26.60
N VAL A 20 20.29 43.55 27.66
CA VAL A 20 19.13 42.71 27.96
C VAL A 20 18.49 43.15 29.28
N PRO A 21 17.14 43.27 29.39
CA PRO A 21 16.48 43.67 30.66
C PRO A 21 16.79 42.72 31.81
N VAL A 22 17.09 43.29 33.00
CA VAL A 22 17.31 42.50 34.22
C VAL A 22 16.00 41.81 34.61
N GLY A 23 15.97 40.47 34.57
CA GLY A 23 14.76 39.69 34.86
C GLY A 23 14.29 38.77 33.73
N THR A 24 14.91 38.82 32.54
CA THR A 24 14.57 37.94 31.40
C THR A 24 15.43 36.68 31.31
N GLN A 25 15.91 36.15 32.43
CA GLN A 25 16.72 34.90 32.46
C GLN A 25 15.97 33.65 31.98
N THR A 26 14.68 33.72 31.65
CA THR A 26 13.88 32.58 31.18
C THR A 26 13.87 32.37 29.66
N GLN A 27 14.42 33.30 28.85
CA GLN A 27 14.41 33.13 27.39
C GLN A 27 15.71 32.59 26.76
N HIS A 28 16.87 32.74 27.43
CA HIS A 28 18.13 32.20 26.88
C HIS A 28 18.28 30.69 27.03
N THR A 29 17.63 30.07 28.01
CA THR A 29 17.64 28.60 28.17
C THR A 29 16.79 27.91 27.10
N SER A 30 15.70 28.52 26.64
CA SER A 30 14.84 27.93 25.62
C SER A 30 15.51 27.88 24.23
N GLY A 31 16.23 28.94 23.85
CA GLY A 31 16.92 28.98 22.56
C GLY A 31 18.10 28.01 22.47
N ALA A 32 18.91 27.94 23.54
CA ALA A 32 20.02 26.98 23.60
C ALA A 32 19.53 25.52 23.67
N GLN A 33 18.47 25.26 24.45
CA GLN A 33 17.84 23.93 24.47
C GLN A 33 17.23 23.56 23.14
N VAL A 34 16.50 24.47 22.49
CA VAL A 34 15.91 24.22 21.16
C VAL A 34 17.01 23.95 20.13
N TYR A 35 18.10 24.71 20.15
CA TYR A 35 19.22 24.49 19.23
C TYR A 35 19.94 23.16 19.49
N THR A 36 20.08 22.75 20.74
CA THR A 36 20.67 21.46 21.12
C THR A 36 19.75 20.31 20.70
N GLN A 37 18.44 20.45 20.92
CA GLN A 37 17.43 19.50 20.51
C GLN A 37 17.45 19.29 18.99
N GLN A 38 17.49 20.36 18.19
CA GLN A 38 17.55 20.28 16.74
C GLN A 38 18.81 19.55 16.26
N LYS A 39 19.95 19.76 16.86
CA LYS A 39 21.18 19.01 16.53
C LYS A 39 21.07 17.52 16.81
N ILE A 40 20.38 17.13 17.87
CA ILE A 40 20.11 15.72 18.16
C ILE A 40 19.17 15.14 17.09
N VAL A 41 18.09 15.86 16.76
CA VAL A 41 17.14 15.48 15.71
C VAL A 41 17.87 15.27 14.37
N ASP A 42 18.70 16.20 13.95
CA ASP A 42 19.50 16.11 12.74
C ASP A 42 20.43 14.90 12.75
N SER A 43 21.10 14.64 13.89
CA SER A 43 21.96 13.46 14.06
C SER A 43 21.20 12.15 14.00
N VAL A 44 19.96 12.13 14.50
CA VAL A 44 19.06 10.98 14.42
C VAL A 44 18.65 10.73 12.96
N ILE A 45 18.21 11.77 12.25
CA ILE A 45 17.79 11.67 10.82
C ILE A 45 18.96 11.25 9.94
N MET A 46 20.16 11.77 10.18
CA MET A 46 21.37 11.43 9.42
C MET A 46 21.97 10.08 9.81
N GLY A 47 21.50 9.44 10.89
CA GLY A 47 21.99 8.16 11.38
C GLY A 47 23.42 8.21 11.92
N ASN A 48 23.90 9.38 12.34
CA ASN A 48 25.25 9.61 12.83
C ASN A 48 25.31 9.93 14.35
N LEU A 49 24.28 9.56 15.08
CA LEU A 49 24.20 9.72 16.52
C LEU A 49 25.43 9.09 17.20
N THR A 50 26.23 9.89 17.92
CA THR A 50 27.46 9.42 18.57
C THR A 50 27.19 8.96 20.01
N SER A 51 28.06 8.08 20.53
CA SER A 51 27.99 7.70 21.97
C SER A 51 28.16 8.90 22.88
N GLN A 52 28.95 9.88 22.49
CA GLN A 52 29.13 11.13 23.25
C GLN A 52 27.82 11.92 23.28
N THR A 53 27.09 12.02 22.15
CA THR A 53 25.78 12.69 22.11
C THR A 53 24.79 12.00 23.05
N ILE A 54 24.80 10.67 23.09
CA ILE A 54 23.90 9.88 23.93
C ILE A 54 24.21 10.13 25.44
N VAL A 55 25.49 10.10 25.83
CA VAL A 55 25.88 10.28 27.24
C VAL A 55 25.64 11.71 27.70
N GLN A 56 25.72 12.70 26.83
CA GLN A 56 25.56 14.13 27.16
C GLN A 56 24.10 14.60 27.27
N ASN A 57 23.13 13.79 26.86
CA ASN A 57 21.73 14.16 26.85
C ASN A 57 20.90 13.18 27.68
N SER A 58 19.79 13.68 28.26
CA SER A 58 18.91 12.84 29.05
C SER A 58 18.16 11.83 28.15
N PRO A 59 17.76 10.66 28.67
CA PRO A 59 16.92 9.71 27.93
C PRO A 59 15.63 10.35 27.40
N GLU A 60 15.05 11.29 28.15
CA GLU A 60 13.84 12.01 27.73
C GLU A 60 14.09 12.94 26.54
N ASP A 61 15.21 13.63 26.47
CA ASP A 61 15.57 14.51 25.37
C ASP A 61 15.86 13.70 24.11
N LEU A 62 16.49 12.55 24.26
CA LEU A 62 16.74 11.61 23.17
C LEU A 62 15.44 11.02 22.63
N ALA A 63 14.50 10.63 23.50
CA ALA A 63 13.17 10.14 23.10
C ALA A 63 12.36 11.23 22.39
N LYS A 64 12.36 12.46 22.89
CA LYS A 64 11.74 13.62 22.21
C LYS A 64 12.34 13.87 20.82
N ALA A 65 13.68 13.79 20.71
CA ALA A 65 14.35 13.96 19.42
C ALA A 65 13.94 12.88 18.40
N MET A 66 13.71 11.64 18.85
CA MET A 66 13.20 10.58 17.98
C MET A 66 11.79 10.90 17.44
N VAL A 67 10.90 11.40 18.30
CA VAL A 67 9.54 11.80 17.87
C VAL A 67 9.61 12.97 16.88
N LEU A 68 10.39 14.00 17.17
CA LEU A 68 10.58 15.16 16.30
C LEU A 68 11.22 14.75 14.96
N ALA A 69 12.15 13.80 14.98
CA ALA A 69 12.76 13.26 13.77
C ALA A 69 11.71 12.54 12.88
N LEU A 70 10.83 11.73 13.48
CA LEU A 70 9.70 11.10 12.76
C LEU A 70 8.79 12.14 12.12
N GLU A 71 8.48 13.21 12.86
CA GLU A 71 7.65 14.32 12.37
C GLU A 71 8.30 15.06 11.21
N GLN A 72 9.59 15.37 11.31
CA GLN A 72 10.33 16.09 10.25
C GLN A 72 10.49 15.28 8.96
N ILE A 73 10.56 13.96 9.05
CA ILE A 73 10.61 13.10 7.86
C ILE A 73 9.21 12.72 7.34
N GLY A 74 8.15 13.30 7.91
CA GLY A 74 6.77 13.15 7.41
C GLY A 74 6.01 11.95 7.96
N PHE A 75 6.48 11.32 9.06
CA PHE A 75 5.77 10.23 9.73
C PHE A 75 5.04 10.75 10.97
N VAL A 76 3.98 11.53 10.75
CA VAL A 76 3.13 12.11 11.83
C VAL A 76 1.88 11.25 12.01
N GLY A 77 1.69 10.69 13.20
CA GLY A 77 0.49 9.93 13.57
C GLY A 77 0.38 8.52 12.93
N ASN A 78 -0.84 7.99 12.88
CA ASN A 78 -1.16 6.74 12.17
C ASN A 78 -1.25 6.99 10.65
N ILE A 79 -0.12 7.28 10.03
CA ILE A 79 -0.09 7.54 8.59
C ILE A 79 -0.29 6.20 7.86
N GLN A 80 -1.33 6.14 7.07
CA GLN A 80 -1.57 5.07 6.08
C GLN A 80 -0.95 5.40 4.72
N SER A 81 0.07 6.29 4.66
CA SER A 81 0.72 6.60 3.40
C SER A 81 1.46 5.39 2.85
N SER A 82 1.02 4.92 1.71
CA SER A 82 1.43 3.62 1.15
C SER A 82 2.72 3.66 0.32
N ASN A 83 3.30 4.84 0.05
CA ASN A 83 4.44 4.98 -0.85
C ASN A 83 5.45 6.05 -0.42
N PRO A 84 6.32 5.77 0.57
CA PRO A 84 7.36 6.71 0.97
C PRO A 84 8.36 6.96 -0.17
N SER A 85 8.81 8.22 -0.32
CA SER A 85 9.86 8.59 -1.26
C SER A 85 11.19 7.87 -0.93
N GLN A 86 12.10 7.79 -1.91
CA GLN A 86 13.44 7.21 -1.66
C GLN A 86 14.19 7.93 -0.52
N GLN A 87 14.03 9.25 -0.42
CA GLN A 87 14.62 10.03 0.67
C GLN A 87 13.99 9.67 2.02
N GLN A 88 12.66 9.53 2.08
CA GLN A 88 11.98 9.08 3.30
C GLN A 88 12.40 7.66 3.69
N MET A 89 12.53 6.73 2.75
CA MET A 89 13.03 5.38 3.01
C MET A 89 14.45 5.38 3.58
N ALA A 90 15.34 6.25 3.06
CA ALA A 90 16.69 6.41 3.57
C ALA A 90 16.69 7.02 4.99
N ASN A 91 15.88 8.05 5.22
CA ASN A 91 15.75 8.69 6.52
C ASN A 91 15.19 7.72 7.57
N VAL A 92 14.18 6.93 7.23
CA VAL A 92 13.65 5.87 8.12
C VAL A 92 14.74 4.86 8.46
N LYS A 93 15.53 4.40 7.48
CA LYS A 93 16.66 3.49 7.74
C LYS A 93 17.62 4.05 8.78
N ASN A 94 17.98 5.33 8.66
CA ASN A 94 18.88 6.01 9.57
C ASN A 94 18.25 6.17 10.96
N LEU A 95 16.96 6.50 11.00
CA LEU A 95 16.19 6.63 12.23
C LEU A 95 16.14 5.32 13.01
N LEU A 96 15.82 4.20 12.35
CA LEU A 96 15.79 2.89 12.98
C LEU A 96 17.17 2.53 13.55
N LYS A 97 18.24 2.75 12.77
CA LYS A 97 19.62 2.54 13.23
C LYS A 97 19.95 3.38 14.49
N SER A 98 19.48 4.61 14.52
CA SER A 98 19.66 5.50 15.71
C SER A 98 18.87 4.98 16.91
N SER A 99 17.65 4.51 16.71
CA SER A 99 16.82 3.89 17.76
C SER A 99 17.49 2.64 18.34
N ASP A 100 17.95 1.73 17.49
CA ASP A 100 18.63 0.52 17.95
C ASP A 100 19.91 0.84 18.74
N LYS A 101 20.63 1.88 18.33
CA LYS A 101 21.80 2.35 19.07
C LYS A 101 21.44 2.90 20.45
N LEU A 102 20.33 3.66 20.56
CA LEU A 102 19.83 4.14 21.85
C LEU A 102 19.44 2.97 22.77
N ALA A 103 18.67 2.01 22.22
CA ALA A 103 18.26 0.83 22.97
C ALA A 103 19.45 0.00 23.45
N SER A 104 20.49 -0.19 22.62
CA SER A 104 21.71 -0.92 22.98
C SER A 104 22.51 -0.25 24.11
N GLN A 105 22.30 1.03 24.36
CA GLN A 105 22.90 1.79 25.44
C GLN A 105 21.98 1.98 26.67
N GLY A 106 20.87 1.21 26.72
CA GLY A 106 19.96 1.20 27.85
C GLY A 106 18.99 2.38 27.91
N VAL A 107 18.87 3.18 26.83
CA VAL A 107 17.87 4.25 26.74
C VAL A 107 16.51 3.60 26.50
N GLN A 108 15.59 3.72 27.45
CA GLN A 108 14.21 3.28 27.29
C GLN A 108 13.46 4.23 26.37
N ILE A 109 12.88 3.66 25.32
CA ILE A 109 12.00 4.35 24.38
C ILE A 109 10.56 4.09 24.82
N GLN A 110 9.72 5.12 24.78
CA GLN A 110 8.30 4.95 25.13
C GLN A 110 7.58 4.04 24.11
N GLY A 111 6.64 3.24 24.58
CA GLY A 111 5.87 2.33 23.72
C GLY A 111 5.18 3.03 22.55
N SER A 112 4.68 4.24 22.75
CA SER A 112 4.10 5.07 21.68
C SER A 112 5.12 5.48 20.61
N THR A 113 6.38 5.67 20.96
CA THR A 113 7.46 5.97 20.03
C THR A 113 7.84 4.70 19.24
N ASP A 114 7.94 3.55 19.92
CA ASP A 114 8.17 2.27 19.25
C ASP A 114 7.04 1.92 18.27
N LEU A 115 5.77 2.19 18.59
CA LEU A 115 4.67 2.06 17.63
C LEU A 115 4.89 2.91 16.38
N ARG A 116 5.30 4.18 16.52
CA ARG A 116 5.57 5.07 15.39
C ARG A 116 6.77 4.59 14.56
N LEU A 117 7.83 4.10 15.20
CA LEU A 117 8.98 3.50 14.50
C LEU A 117 8.58 2.24 13.74
N GLY A 118 7.78 1.39 14.35
CA GLY A 118 7.20 0.21 13.72
C GLY A 118 6.36 0.58 12.49
N ASN A 119 5.50 1.60 12.59
CA ASN A 119 4.73 2.12 11.46
C ASN A 119 5.62 2.60 10.32
N ALA A 120 6.66 3.38 10.62
CA ALA A 120 7.62 3.85 9.64
C ALA A 120 8.38 2.67 8.97
N ALA A 121 8.76 1.66 9.73
CA ALA A 121 9.39 0.45 9.24
C ALA A 121 8.44 -0.33 8.30
N ARG A 122 7.19 -0.55 8.70
CA ARG A 122 6.16 -1.25 7.93
C ARG A 122 5.89 -0.55 6.59
N LEU A 123 5.69 0.76 6.61
CA LEU A 123 5.45 1.57 5.41
C LEU A 123 6.63 1.58 4.44
N THR A 124 7.85 1.34 4.94
CA THR A 124 9.05 1.19 4.10
C THR A 124 9.36 -0.25 3.72
N GLY A 125 8.44 -1.19 3.97
CA GLY A 125 8.56 -2.61 3.62
C GLY A 125 9.53 -3.41 4.51
N ARG A 126 9.91 -2.86 5.67
CA ARG A 126 10.84 -3.50 6.63
C ARG A 126 10.04 -4.26 7.69
N PHE A 127 9.31 -5.28 7.26
CA PHE A 127 8.34 -5.98 8.11
C PHE A 127 8.95 -6.59 9.37
N GLN A 128 10.17 -7.16 9.27
CA GLN A 128 10.83 -7.71 10.46
C GLN A 128 11.15 -6.62 11.48
N ALA A 129 11.75 -5.51 11.06
CA ALA A 129 12.01 -4.38 11.95
C ALA A 129 10.70 -3.80 12.55
N ALA A 130 9.63 -3.76 11.75
CA ALA A 130 8.33 -3.32 12.25
C ALA A 130 7.82 -4.24 13.37
N MET A 131 7.93 -5.56 13.21
CA MET A 131 7.57 -6.53 14.25
C MET A 131 8.37 -6.31 15.52
N ASP A 132 9.70 -6.19 15.42
CA ASP A 132 10.59 -5.98 16.57
C ASP A 132 10.17 -4.73 17.38
N TYR A 133 9.81 -3.63 16.69
CA TYR A 133 9.33 -2.41 17.34
C TYR A 133 7.94 -2.56 17.96
N TYR A 134 7.02 -3.25 17.29
CA TYR A 134 5.67 -3.47 17.84
C TYR A 134 5.70 -4.41 19.05
N GLU A 135 6.54 -5.44 19.06
CA GLU A 135 6.73 -6.32 20.21
C GLU A 135 7.31 -5.56 21.41
N ARG A 136 8.30 -4.69 21.18
CA ARG A 136 8.84 -3.82 22.25
C ARG A 136 7.77 -2.86 22.79
N ALA A 137 6.97 -2.26 21.90
CA ALA A 137 5.85 -1.41 22.30
C ALA A 137 4.85 -2.19 23.15
N LEU A 138 4.51 -3.42 22.72
CA LEU A 138 3.59 -4.32 23.44
C LEU A 138 4.11 -4.68 24.84
N GLU A 139 5.40 -5.00 24.98
CA GLU A 139 6.04 -5.27 26.27
C GLU A 139 6.00 -4.04 27.19
N THR A 140 6.31 -2.86 26.66
CA THR A 140 6.26 -1.58 27.37
C THR A 140 4.84 -1.32 27.89
N PHE A 141 3.83 -1.40 27.02
CA PHE A 141 2.43 -1.16 27.38
C PHE A 141 1.91 -2.19 28.40
N ARG A 142 2.33 -3.46 28.31
CA ARG A 142 2.02 -4.46 29.32
C ARG A 142 2.61 -4.12 30.68
N SER A 143 3.86 -3.67 30.73
CA SER A 143 4.52 -3.24 31.96
C SER A 143 3.83 -2.03 32.60
N GLU A 144 3.34 -1.11 31.77
CA GLU A 144 2.60 0.09 32.15
C GLU A 144 1.12 -0.18 32.46
N ARG A 145 0.62 -1.39 32.19
CA ARG A 145 -0.81 -1.77 32.24
C ARG A 145 -1.68 -0.88 31.32
N ASN A 146 -1.11 -0.43 30.23
CA ASN A 146 -1.78 0.39 29.23
C ASN A 146 -2.51 -0.52 28.21
N ARG A 147 -3.74 -0.91 28.54
CA ARG A 147 -4.55 -1.79 27.72
C ARG A 147 -4.87 -1.22 26.33
N SER A 148 -5.05 0.11 26.24
CA SER A 148 -5.30 0.75 24.96
C SER A 148 -4.05 0.64 24.05
N GLY A 149 -2.86 0.92 24.58
CA GLY A 149 -1.60 0.77 23.86
C GLY A 149 -1.31 -0.68 23.45
N GLU A 150 -1.63 -1.66 24.33
CA GLU A 150 -1.52 -3.08 23.99
C GLU A 150 -2.38 -3.43 22.76
N ALA A 151 -3.63 -2.96 22.73
CA ALA A 151 -4.53 -3.17 21.60
C ALA A 151 -3.99 -2.53 20.31
N ASP A 152 -3.47 -1.29 20.40
CA ASP A 152 -2.89 -0.58 19.26
C ASP A 152 -1.65 -1.31 18.69
N ALA A 153 -0.81 -1.89 19.56
CA ALA A 153 0.32 -2.71 19.14
C ALA A 153 -0.15 -3.98 18.40
N LEU A 154 -1.17 -4.69 18.92
CA LEU A 154 -1.75 -5.87 18.29
C LEU A 154 -2.38 -5.55 16.93
N ILE A 155 -3.06 -4.41 16.78
CA ILE A 155 -3.59 -3.96 15.48
C ILE A 155 -2.45 -3.85 14.46
N ASN A 156 -1.33 -3.25 14.85
CA ASN A 156 -0.21 -3.05 13.93
C ASN A 156 0.53 -4.38 13.62
N ILE A 157 0.66 -5.30 14.56
CA ILE A 157 1.15 -6.66 14.35
C ILE A 157 0.25 -7.39 13.35
N GLY A 158 -1.08 -7.32 13.53
CA GLY A 158 -2.05 -7.88 12.61
C GLY A 158 -1.93 -7.30 11.18
N TYR A 159 -1.64 -6.02 11.03
CA TYR A 159 -1.36 -5.44 9.72
C TYR A 159 -0.06 -5.96 9.09
N VAL A 160 0.97 -6.27 9.86
CA VAL A 160 2.17 -6.92 9.31
C VAL A 160 1.83 -8.32 8.83
N ALA A 161 1.10 -9.12 9.62
CA ALA A 161 0.63 -10.44 9.22
C ALA A 161 -0.21 -10.39 7.94
N LEU A 162 -1.13 -9.42 7.83
CA LEU A 162 -1.94 -9.19 6.62
C LEU A 162 -1.07 -8.88 5.39
N ASN A 163 -0.05 -8.03 5.53
CA ASN A 163 0.88 -7.71 4.45
C ASN A 163 1.75 -8.91 4.02
N GLN A 164 1.97 -9.86 4.91
CA GLN A 164 2.68 -11.12 4.64
C GLN A 164 1.77 -12.23 4.11
N GLY A 165 0.45 -11.97 4.04
CA GLY A 165 -0.55 -12.94 3.59
C GLY A 165 -0.99 -13.94 4.66
N ASP A 166 -0.55 -13.77 5.92
CA ASP A 166 -1.02 -14.60 7.04
C ASP A 166 -2.34 -14.08 7.60
N LEU A 167 -3.42 -14.40 6.89
CA LEU A 167 -4.77 -13.96 7.23
C LEU A 167 -5.23 -14.53 8.59
N ALA A 168 -4.77 -15.72 8.96
CA ALA A 168 -5.15 -16.36 10.22
C ALA A 168 -4.56 -15.63 11.43
N GLN A 169 -3.27 -15.29 11.36
CA GLN A 169 -2.60 -14.50 12.39
C GLN A 169 -3.20 -13.10 12.49
N ALA A 170 -3.42 -12.44 11.36
CA ALA A 170 -4.06 -11.11 11.32
C ALA A 170 -5.44 -11.13 12.01
N TYR A 171 -6.27 -12.16 11.72
CA TYR A 171 -7.57 -12.31 12.35
C TYR A 171 -7.46 -12.48 13.86
N SER A 172 -6.52 -13.32 14.33
CA SER A 172 -6.29 -13.54 15.76
C SER A 172 -5.92 -12.26 16.49
N ASP A 173 -5.00 -11.48 15.92
CA ASP A 173 -4.50 -10.24 16.52
C ASP A 173 -5.60 -9.16 16.55
N PHE A 174 -6.33 -8.97 15.46
CA PHE A 174 -7.46 -8.03 15.44
C PHE A 174 -8.57 -8.42 16.40
N ARG A 175 -8.90 -9.71 16.50
CA ARG A 175 -9.90 -10.20 17.45
C ARG A 175 -9.50 -9.91 18.91
N ASN A 176 -8.24 -10.14 19.25
CA ASN A 176 -7.71 -9.85 20.57
C ASN A 176 -7.74 -8.34 20.86
N ALA A 177 -7.31 -7.52 19.92
CA ALA A 177 -7.36 -6.06 20.03
C ALA A 177 -8.80 -5.55 20.21
N ARG A 178 -9.78 -6.10 19.45
CA ARG A 178 -11.21 -5.76 19.61
C ARG A 178 -11.71 -6.09 21.02
N GLY A 179 -11.38 -7.25 21.54
CA GLY A 179 -11.74 -7.63 22.90
C GLY A 179 -11.19 -6.64 23.93
N MET A 180 -9.93 -6.24 23.81
CA MET A 180 -9.31 -5.27 24.72
C MET A 180 -9.96 -3.90 24.64
N LYS A 181 -10.24 -3.36 23.42
CA LYS A 181 -10.90 -2.05 23.24
C LYS A 181 -12.32 -2.06 23.82
N ASN A 182 -13.02 -3.18 23.70
CA ASN A 182 -14.34 -3.35 24.29
C ASN A 182 -14.28 -3.40 25.85
N GLU A 183 -13.32 -4.17 26.41
CA GLU A 183 -13.12 -4.26 27.87
C GLU A 183 -12.87 -2.89 28.52
N ILE A 184 -12.14 -2.01 27.87
CA ILE A 184 -11.83 -0.67 28.38
C ILE A 184 -12.84 0.39 27.97
N ASN A 185 -13.91 -0.01 27.28
CA ASN A 185 -14.99 0.85 26.81
C ASN A 185 -14.48 2.03 25.94
N GLU A 186 -13.66 1.71 24.93
CA GLU A 186 -13.17 2.64 23.90
C GLU A 186 -13.84 2.38 22.53
N PRO A 187 -15.11 2.81 22.30
CA PRO A 187 -15.83 2.47 21.08
C PRO A 187 -15.17 3.01 19.81
N ASN A 188 -14.58 4.23 19.87
CA ASN A 188 -13.87 4.77 18.72
C ASN A 188 -12.62 3.96 18.38
N GLY A 189 -11.87 3.49 19.40
CA GLY A 189 -10.75 2.56 19.22
C GLY A 189 -11.20 1.18 18.74
N GLU A 190 -12.34 0.66 19.24
CA GLU A 190 -12.95 -0.57 18.70
C GLU A 190 -13.27 -0.43 17.22
N ALA A 191 -13.79 0.73 16.78
CA ALA A 191 -14.07 0.99 15.37
C ALA A 191 -12.80 0.95 14.50
N ASP A 192 -11.64 1.35 15.01
CA ASP A 192 -10.37 1.18 14.28
C ASP A 192 -10.03 -0.28 14.04
N VAL A 193 -10.28 -1.14 15.03
CA VAL A 193 -10.10 -2.59 14.88
C VAL A 193 -11.12 -3.16 13.89
N ILE A 194 -12.38 -2.71 13.93
CA ILE A 194 -13.41 -3.15 12.99
C ILE A 194 -13.02 -2.76 11.56
N LEU A 195 -12.43 -1.57 11.32
CA LEU A 195 -11.87 -1.19 10.03
C LEU A 195 -10.74 -2.13 9.58
N ALA A 196 -9.86 -2.53 10.50
CA ALA A 196 -8.80 -3.49 10.20
C ALA A 196 -9.38 -4.87 9.84
N MET A 197 -10.38 -5.35 10.58
CA MET A 197 -11.09 -6.61 10.27
C MET A 197 -11.85 -6.52 8.95
N ALA A 198 -12.44 -5.37 8.61
CA ALA A 198 -13.09 -5.14 7.33
C ALA A 198 -12.10 -5.24 6.15
N ASN A 199 -10.91 -4.65 6.31
CA ASN A 199 -9.82 -4.78 5.32
C ASN A 199 -9.34 -6.24 5.21
N LEU A 200 -9.24 -6.96 6.31
CA LEU A 200 -8.89 -8.39 6.30
C LEU A 200 -9.92 -9.22 5.52
N ALA A 201 -11.21 -9.02 5.79
CA ALA A 201 -12.30 -9.69 5.07
C ALA A 201 -12.29 -9.32 3.58
N PHE A 202 -12.00 -8.04 3.25
CA PHE A 202 -11.86 -7.59 1.86
C PHE A 202 -10.72 -8.33 1.13
N VAL A 203 -9.54 -8.44 1.75
CA VAL A 203 -8.39 -9.19 1.20
C VAL A 203 -8.69 -10.68 1.08
N GLY A 204 -9.48 -11.23 2.01
CA GLY A 204 -9.98 -12.61 1.97
C GLY A 204 -11.11 -12.86 0.96
N ASN A 205 -11.49 -11.85 0.17
CA ASN A 205 -12.64 -11.87 -0.78
C ASN A 205 -14.01 -12.11 -0.12
N GLU A 206 -14.10 -11.92 1.20
CA GLU A 206 -15.36 -12.01 1.97
C GLU A 206 -16.13 -10.68 1.92
N TYR A 207 -16.52 -10.26 0.71
CA TYR A 207 -17.02 -8.91 0.44
C TYR A 207 -18.30 -8.55 1.21
N ASP A 208 -19.19 -9.49 1.48
CA ASP A 208 -20.41 -9.22 2.26
C ASP A 208 -20.08 -8.96 3.73
N GLN A 209 -19.14 -9.72 4.31
CA GLN A 209 -18.64 -9.50 5.67
C GLN A 209 -17.86 -8.18 5.75
N ALA A 210 -16.99 -7.90 4.79
CA ALA A 210 -16.26 -6.64 4.71
C ALA A 210 -17.23 -5.44 4.67
N GLN A 211 -18.28 -5.51 3.85
CA GLN A 211 -19.29 -4.47 3.75
C GLN A 211 -20.03 -4.24 5.08
N HIS A 212 -20.40 -5.32 5.77
CA HIS A 212 -21.02 -5.23 7.08
C HIS A 212 -20.11 -4.53 8.09
N LEU A 213 -18.83 -4.94 8.17
CA LEU A 213 -17.86 -4.37 9.10
C LEU A 213 -17.55 -2.91 8.78
N PHE A 214 -17.39 -2.53 7.50
CA PHE A 214 -17.22 -1.12 7.16
C PHE A 214 -18.43 -0.27 7.53
N ASN A 215 -19.65 -0.76 7.36
CA ASN A 215 -20.86 -0.05 7.79
C ASN A 215 -20.94 0.08 9.32
N GLU A 216 -20.57 -0.96 10.07
CA GLU A 216 -20.50 -0.94 11.53
C GLU A 216 -19.50 0.13 12.00
N ALA A 217 -18.29 0.12 11.45
CA ALA A 217 -17.26 1.10 11.76
C ALA A 217 -17.67 2.52 11.38
N LEU A 218 -18.26 2.70 10.19
CA LEU A 218 -18.74 4.00 9.71
C LEU A 218 -19.69 4.65 10.71
N LYS A 219 -20.69 3.90 11.18
CA LYS A 219 -21.66 4.41 12.15
C LYS A 219 -20.98 4.88 13.44
N ILE A 220 -20.06 4.11 13.98
CA ILE A 220 -19.33 4.48 15.20
C ILE A 220 -18.46 5.71 14.94
N LYS A 221 -17.71 5.74 13.84
CA LYS A 221 -16.82 6.85 13.49
C LYS A 221 -17.59 8.16 13.26
N GLU A 222 -18.80 8.10 12.69
CA GLU A 222 -19.69 9.26 12.57
C GLU A 222 -20.17 9.75 13.94
N GLU A 223 -20.56 8.85 14.84
CA GLU A 223 -21.00 9.18 16.19
C GLU A 223 -19.89 9.88 16.99
N TYR A 224 -18.64 9.44 16.82
CA TYR A 224 -17.46 10.05 17.48
C TYR A 224 -16.84 11.20 16.69
N SER A 225 -17.42 11.61 15.56
CA SER A 225 -16.90 12.67 14.69
C SER A 225 -15.44 12.43 14.22
N ASP A 226 -15.06 11.16 14.07
CA ASP A 226 -13.75 10.76 13.54
C ASP A 226 -13.78 10.80 12.01
N GLU A 227 -13.62 12.00 11.45
CA GLU A 227 -13.65 12.23 10.00
C GLU A 227 -12.65 11.32 9.23
N ASN A 228 -11.49 11.00 9.82
CA ASN A 228 -10.53 10.12 9.14
C ASN A 228 -11.03 8.67 9.07
N GLY A 229 -11.55 8.14 10.16
CA GLY A 229 -12.17 6.82 10.19
C GLY A 229 -13.37 6.73 9.25
N VAL A 230 -14.21 7.77 9.20
CA VAL A 230 -15.33 7.90 8.24
C VAL A 230 -14.79 7.80 6.80
N ALA A 231 -13.75 8.55 6.43
CA ALA A 231 -13.20 8.50 5.09
C ALA A 231 -12.66 7.12 4.72
N ILE A 232 -11.98 6.43 5.64
CA ILE A 232 -11.47 5.06 5.43
C ILE A 232 -12.64 4.09 5.17
N ALA A 233 -13.70 4.14 6.01
CA ALA A 233 -14.85 3.29 5.82
C ALA A 233 -15.56 3.54 4.48
N LEU A 234 -15.73 4.81 4.09
CA LEU A 234 -16.34 5.18 2.81
C LEU A 234 -15.51 4.69 1.62
N ILE A 235 -14.18 4.78 1.67
CA ILE A 235 -13.30 4.24 0.62
C ILE A 235 -13.46 2.73 0.53
N GLY A 236 -13.45 2.02 1.67
CA GLY A 236 -13.65 0.57 1.72
C GLY A 236 -14.99 0.13 1.13
N LEU A 237 -16.07 0.83 1.49
CA LEU A 237 -17.41 0.60 0.91
C LEU A 237 -17.43 0.88 -0.60
N GLY A 238 -16.77 1.95 -1.03
CA GLY A 238 -16.60 2.27 -2.46
C GLY A 238 -15.92 1.14 -3.22
N ASN A 239 -14.81 0.60 -2.69
CA ASN A 239 -14.08 -0.52 -3.30
C ASN A 239 -14.96 -1.78 -3.43
N ILE A 240 -15.74 -2.11 -2.39
CA ILE A 240 -16.64 -3.28 -2.43
C ILE A 240 -17.75 -3.09 -3.45
N LEU A 241 -18.34 -1.91 -3.51
CA LEU A 241 -19.43 -1.59 -4.45
C LEU A 241 -18.93 -1.58 -5.90
N GLU A 242 -17.68 -1.16 -6.14
CA GLU A 242 -17.02 -1.27 -7.44
C GLU A 242 -16.90 -2.75 -7.87
N ILE A 243 -16.43 -3.64 -6.98
CA ILE A 243 -16.35 -5.09 -7.25
C ILE A 243 -17.76 -5.67 -7.53
N LYS A 244 -18.76 -5.23 -6.77
CA LYS A 244 -20.18 -5.62 -6.98
C LYS A 244 -20.81 -4.96 -8.20
N LYS A 245 -20.06 -4.14 -8.95
CA LYS A 245 -20.50 -3.39 -10.13
C LYS A 245 -21.62 -2.37 -9.86
N ASP A 246 -21.82 -1.98 -8.61
CA ASP A 246 -22.70 -0.82 -8.27
C ASP A 246 -21.90 0.48 -8.34
N PHE A 247 -21.55 0.87 -9.56
CA PHE A 247 -20.70 2.03 -9.83
C PHE A 247 -21.31 3.36 -9.35
N LYS A 248 -22.63 3.49 -9.30
CA LYS A 248 -23.29 4.71 -8.81
C LYS A 248 -23.16 4.88 -7.30
N ALA A 249 -23.36 3.81 -6.55
CA ALA A 249 -23.16 3.82 -5.11
C ALA A 249 -21.69 4.00 -4.77
N ALA A 250 -20.76 3.30 -5.45
CA ALA A 250 -19.33 3.48 -5.30
C ALA A 250 -18.91 4.95 -5.51
N GLN A 251 -19.40 5.59 -6.59
CA GLN A 251 -19.13 7.01 -6.86
C GLN A 251 -19.56 7.91 -5.71
N THR A 252 -20.71 7.63 -5.11
CA THR A 252 -21.24 8.41 -4.00
C THR A 252 -20.33 8.34 -2.79
N HIS A 253 -19.92 7.14 -2.38
CA HIS A 253 -19.02 6.95 -1.24
C HIS A 253 -17.64 7.56 -1.49
N TYR A 254 -17.05 7.35 -2.68
CA TYR A 254 -15.78 7.98 -3.03
C TYR A 254 -15.86 9.52 -3.01
N ARG A 255 -16.96 10.13 -3.49
CA ARG A 255 -17.13 11.59 -3.43
C ARG A 255 -17.23 12.11 -1.99
N GLN A 256 -17.92 11.40 -1.12
CA GLN A 256 -17.98 11.76 0.30
C GLN A 256 -16.59 11.68 0.94
N GLY A 257 -15.86 10.58 0.72
CA GLY A 257 -14.47 10.42 1.17
C GLY A 257 -13.55 11.52 0.64
N LEU A 258 -13.71 11.90 -0.63
CA LEU A 258 -12.92 12.97 -1.25
C LEU A 258 -13.10 14.33 -0.56
N ILE A 259 -14.34 14.67 -0.19
CA ILE A 259 -14.63 15.92 0.55
C ILE A 259 -13.87 15.95 1.87
N ILE A 260 -13.86 14.83 2.60
CA ILE A 260 -13.17 14.72 3.88
C ILE A 260 -11.66 14.84 3.69
N LYS A 261 -11.07 14.09 2.74
CA LYS A 261 -9.63 14.11 2.49
C LYS A 261 -9.14 15.48 2.05
N ARG A 262 -9.90 16.21 1.24
CA ARG A 262 -9.63 17.60 0.88
C ARG A 262 -9.66 18.54 2.09
N LYS A 263 -10.66 18.41 2.95
CA LYS A 263 -10.76 19.20 4.19
C LYS A 263 -9.53 18.98 5.09
N GLN A 264 -9.06 17.73 5.16
CA GLN A 264 -7.87 17.35 5.93
C GLN A 264 -6.55 17.73 5.26
N LYS A 265 -6.57 18.20 4.00
CA LYS A 265 -5.38 18.41 3.16
C LYS A 265 -4.55 17.14 2.98
N ASP A 266 -5.21 15.98 3.02
CA ASP A 266 -4.60 14.67 2.78
C ASP A 266 -4.49 14.46 1.26
N MET A 267 -3.41 14.97 0.69
CA MET A 267 -3.14 14.93 -0.75
C MET A 267 -3.02 13.49 -1.27
N GLU A 268 -2.47 12.58 -0.48
CA GLU A 268 -2.34 11.17 -0.88
C GLU A 268 -3.71 10.50 -0.95
N GLY A 269 -4.51 10.62 0.11
CA GLY A 269 -5.89 10.12 0.12
C GLY A 269 -6.73 10.74 -1.01
N GLU A 270 -6.58 12.04 -1.29
CA GLU A 270 -7.23 12.69 -2.42
C GLU A 270 -6.82 12.04 -3.76
N ALA A 271 -5.53 11.81 -3.99
CA ALA A 271 -5.03 11.24 -5.23
C ALA A 271 -5.52 9.79 -5.45
N ILE A 272 -5.59 8.99 -4.40
CA ILE A 272 -6.14 7.61 -4.45
C ILE A 272 -7.61 7.65 -4.85
N ILE A 273 -8.43 8.45 -4.16
CA ILE A 273 -9.86 8.54 -4.45
C ILE A 273 -10.12 9.08 -5.87
N LEU A 274 -9.33 10.05 -6.33
CA LEU A 274 -9.43 10.54 -7.71
C LEU A 274 -9.14 9.45 -8.74
N SER A 275 -8.15 8.57 -8.49
CA SER A 275 -7.90 7.41 -9.35
C SER A 275 -9.07 6.43 -9.37
N ASN A 276 -9.66 6.13 -8.20
CA ASN A 276 -10.84 5.24 -8.12
C ASN A 276 -12.06 5.88 -8.81
N LEU A 277 -12.31 7.16 -8.60
CA LEU A 277 -13.38 7.89 -9.29
C LEU A 277 -13.18 7.90 -10.81
N ALA A 278 -11.94 7.92 -11.29
CA ALA A 278 -11.65 7.83 -12.72
C ALA A 278 -12.05 6.46 -13.28
N THR A 279 -11.72 5.37 -12.58
CA THR A 279 -12.17 4.01 -12.96
C THR A 279 -13.69 3.91 -12.98
N ILE A 280 -14.36 4.46 -11.96
CA ILE A 280 -15.82 4.50 -11.93
C ILE A 280 -16.40 5.30 -13.11
N ALA A 281 -15.78 6.43 -13.47
CA ALA A 281 -16.22 7.24 -14.60
C ALA A 281 -16.11 6.47 -15.94
N GLU A 282 -15.07 5.63 -16.10
CA GLU A 282 -14.93 4.73 -17.26
C GLU A 282 -16.11 3.75 -17.32
N HIS A 283 -16.40 3.05 -16.23
CA HIS A 283 -17.51 2.10 -16.15
C HIS A 283 -18.89 2.74 -16.38
N LEU A 284 -19.03 4.01 -16.03
CA LEU A 284 -20.26 4.79 -16.26
C LEU A 284 -20.32 5.40 -17.67
N GLY A 285 -19.34 5.14 -18.54
CA GLY A 285 -19.30 5.64 -19.91
C GLY A 285 -18.96 7.13 -20.05
N ASN A 286 -18.22 7.69 -19.08
CA ASN A 286 -17.80 9.10 -19.03
C ASN A 286 -16.27 9.27 -19.24
N PRO A 287 -15.71 8.96 -20.43
CA PRO A 287 -14.27 8.92 -20.64
C PRO A 287 -13.57 10.27 -20.45
N SER A 288 -14.24 11.39 -20.74
CA SER A 288 -13.69 12.73 -20.51
C SER A 288 -13.50 13.03 -19.03
N ASP A 289 -14.47 12.64 -18.19
CA ASP A 289 -14.36 12.80 -16.74
C ASP A 289 -13.29 11.87 -16.16
N ALA A 290 -13.22 10.63 -16.64
CA ALA A 290 -12.18 9.67 -16.27
C ALA A 290 -10.79 10.26 -16.53
N GLN A 291 -10.53 10.74 -17.73
CA GLN A 291 -9.25 11.35 -18.08
C GLN A 291 -8.91 12.57 -17.22
N ARG A 292 -9.89 13.45 -16.98
CA ARG A 292 -9.72 14.63 -16.11
C ARG A 292 -9.33 14.24 -14.69
N LEU A 293 -10.03 13.25 -14.10
CA LEU A 293 -9.76 12.75 -12.75
C LEU A 293 -8.39 12.08 -12.64
N THR A 294 -8.01 11.26 -13.63
CA THR A 294 -6.68 10.64 -13.67
C THR A 294 -5.57 11.70 -13.76
N ASN A 295 -5.75 12.74 -14.59
CA ASN A 295 -4.78 13.82 -14.68
C ASN A 295 -4.65 14.61 -13.37
N GLN A 296 -5.75 14.84 -12.65
CA GLN A 296 -5.71 15.45 -11.32
C GLN A 296 -4.94 14.57 -10.32
N SER A 297 -5.19 13.27 -10.31
CA SER A 297 -4.45 12.32 -9.47
C SER A 297 -2.94 12.34 -9.79
N ILE A 298 -2.55 12.34 -11.07
CA ILE A 298 -1.14 12.42 -11.49
C ILE A 298 -0.49 13.71 -10.99
N ALA A 299 -1.18 14.86 -11.14
CA ALA A 299 -0.64 16.14 -10.68
C ALA A 299 -0.32 16.12 -9.18
N ILE A 300 -1.25 15.60 -8.36
CA ILE A 300 -1.05 15.48 -6.92
C ILE A 300 0.08 14.49 -6.61
N LYS A 301 0.08 13.29 -7.22
CA LYS A 301 1.12 12.27 -7.01
C LYS A 301 2.51 12.80 -7.34
N ARG A 302 2.61 13.61 -8.39
CA ARG A 302 3.87 14.29 -8.76
C ARG A 302 4.28 15.31 -7.71
N GLU A 303 3.35 16.10 -7.19
CA GLU A 303 3.60 17.12 -6.18
C GLU A 303 4.10 16.50 -4.87
N ILE A 304 3.47 15.40 -4.41
CA ILE A 304 3.90 14.69 -3.20
C ILE A 304 5.09 13.75 -3.41
N GLY A 305 5.61 13.63 -4.64
CA GLY A 305 6.73 12.76 -4.98
C GLY A 305 6.39 11.26 -5.06
N ASP A 306 5.12 10.89 -5.14
CA ASP A 306 4.69 9.49 -5.33
C ASP A 306 4.90 9.04 -6.78
N ARG A 307 6.16 8.74 -7.10
CA ARG A 307 6.57 8.29 -8.43
C ARG A 307 5.98 6.95 -8.82
N ARG A 308 5.75 6.06 -7.84
CA ARG A 308 5.13 4.75 -8.10
C ARG A 308 3.66 4.94 -8.47
N GLY A 309 2.90 5.67 -7.67
CA GLY A 309 1.51 6.00 -7.98
C GLY A 309 1.36 6.78 -9.29
N GLU A 310 2.28 7.71 -9.60
CA GLU A 310 2.32 8.40 -10.89
C GLU A 310 2.43 7.40 -12.05
N ALA A 311 3.33 6.41 -11.94
CA ALA A 311 3.50 5.39 -12.97
C ALA A 311 2.24 4.52 -13.17
N TYR A 312 1.55 4.14 -12.08
CA TYR A 312 0.27 3.43 -12.17
C TYR A 312 -0.83 4.28 -12.82
N SER A 313 -0.91 5.56 -12.50
CA SER A 313 -1.88 6.45 -13.14
C SER A 313 -1.59 6.68 -14.63
N HIS A 314 -0.33 6.59 -15.07
CA HIS A 314 -0.02 6.59 -16.50
C HIS A 314 -0.49 5.32 -17.20
N VAL A 315 -0.45 4.15 -16.56
CA VAL A 315 -1.07 2.92 -17.09
C VAL A 315 -2.59 3.12 -17.24
N GLN A 316 -3.24 3.72 -16.26
CA GLN A 316 -4.67 4.01 -16.33
C GLN A 316 -4.99 4.95 -17.51
N LEU A 317 -4.24 6.06 -17.68
CA LEU A 317 -4.39 6.94 -18.86
C LEU A 317 -4.16 6.20 -20.18
N ALA A 318 -3.19 5.28 -20.23
CA ALA A 318 -2.94 4.48 -21.42
C ALA A 318 -4.13 3.60 -21.78
N SER A 319 -4.74 2.94 -20.79
CA SER A 319 -5.95 2.14 -20.98
C SER A 319 -7.12 3.01 -21.45
N GLN A 320 -7.30 4.19 -20.89
CA GLN A 320 -8.30 5.18 -21.32
C GLN A 320 -8.08 5.64 -22.77
N ALA A 321 -6.83 5.90 -23.15
CA ALA A 321 -6.49 6.27 -24.53
C ALA A 321 -6.80 5.11 -25.50
N LYS A 322 -6.44 3.88 -25.14
CA LYS A 322 -6.76 2.67 -25.91
C LYS A 322 -8.27 2.53 -26.14
N GLN A 323 -9.09 2.67 -25.09
CA GLN A 323 -10.55 2.60 -25.20
C GLN A 323 -11.14 3.67 -26.14
N ARG A 324 -10.54 4.83 -26.23
CA ARG A 324 -10.94 5.89 -27.17
C ARG A 324 -10.40 5.69 -28.58
N GLY A 325 -9.61 4.64 -28.83
CA GLY A 325 -8.97 4.39 -30.11
C GLY A 325 -7.71 5.23 -30.37
N ASP A 326 -7.23 6.01 -29.39
CA ASP A 326 -5.98 6.76 -29.50
C ASP A 326 -4.79 5.83 -29.18
N LEU A 327 -4.49 4.96 -30.14
CA LEU A 327 -3.47 3.92 -29.98
C LEU A 327 -2.06 4.49 -29.84
N ILE A 328 -1.78 5.63 -30.50
CA ILE A 328 -0.46 6.29 -30.45
C ILE A 328 -0.19 6.80 -29.00
N GLU A 329 -1.16 7.49 -28.44
CA GLU A 329 -1.04 7.99 -27.08
C GLU A 329 -1.04 6.85 -26.05
N ALA A 330 -1.85 5.81 -26.25
CA ALA A 330 -1.86 4.62 -25.39
C ALA A 330 -0.47 3.97 -25.33
N GLU A 331 0.14 3.71 -26.47
CA GLU A 331 1.49 3.13 -26.56
C GLU A 331 2.53 4.01 -25.86
N ARG A 332 2.49 5.31 -26.11
CA ARG A 332 3.39 6.30 -25.50
C ARG A 332 3.29 6.25 -23.96
N LEU A 333 2.07 6.22 -23.43
CA LEU A 333 1.80 6.24 -21.99
C LEU A 333 2.20 4.91 -21.32
N TYR A 334 1.91 3.75 -21.93
CA TYR A 334 2.39 2.45 -21.42
C TYR A 334 3.91 2.38 -21.36
N LYS A 335 4.61 2.81 -22.43
CA LYS A 335 6.08 2.83 -22.46
C LYS A 335 6.66 3.80 -21.43
N MET A 336 6.00 4.95 -21.22
CA MET A 336 6.40 5.90 -20.18
C MET A 336 6.26 5.28 -18.78
N ALA A 337 5.13 4.66 -18.48
CA ALA A 337 4.90 3.96 -17.22
C ALA A 337 5.95 2.86 -16.98
N LEU A 338 6.23 2.04 -18.01
CA LEU A 338 7.26 1.00 -17.94
C LEU A 338 8.65 1.59 -17.63
N LYS A 339 9.03 2.69 -18.28
CA LYS A 339 10.29 3.38 -18.01
C LYS A 339 10.37 3.86 -16.56
N MET A 340 9.29 4.45 -16.03
CA MET A 340 9.23 4.89 -14.65
C MET A 340 9.38 3.71 -13.68
N LYS A 341 8.65 2.62 -13.89
CA LYS A 341 8.71 1.41 -13.06
C LYS A 341 10.11 0.75 -13.11
N ARG A 342 10.81 0.79 -14.26
CA ARG A 342 12.22 0.37 -14.37
C ARG A 342 13.14 1.23 -13.49
N THR A 343 12.98 2.54 -13.53
CA THR A 343 13.77 3.48 -12.69
C THR A 343 13.56 3.24 -11.19
N LEU A 344 12.35 2.82 -10.81
CA LEU A 344 11.97 2.52 -9.44
C LEU A 344 12.33 1.10 -8.99
N SER A 345 12.89 0.28 -9.88
CA SER A 345 13.14 -1.15 -9.64
C SER A 345 11.88 -1.91 -9.20
N ASP A 346 10.70 -1.45 -9.64
CA ASP A 346 9.41 -2.08 -9.38
C ASP A 346 9.22 -3.27 -10.34
N LEU A 347 9.83 -4.40 -10.02
CA LEU A 347 9.81 -5.58 -10.90
C LEU A 347 8.40 -6.10 -11.17
N ARG A 348 7.53 -6.16 -10.13
CA ARG A 348 6.14 -6.62 -10.34
C ARG A 348 5.38 -5.66 -11.24
N GLY A 349 5.43 -4.35 -10.97
CA GLY A 349 4.81 -3.36 -11.82
C GLY A 349 5.36 -3.32 -13.26
N GLN A 350 6.66 -3.62 -13.45
CA GLN A 350 7.23 -3.78 -14.79
C GLN A 350 6.57 -4.93 -15.53
N SER A 351 6.48 -6.10 -14.91
CA SER A 351 5.85 -7.28 -15.50
C SER A 351 4.38 -7.05 -15.87
N ASP A 352 3.61 -6.42 -14.97
CA ASP A 352 2.21 -6.07 -15.24
C ASP A 352 2.10 -5.17 -16.48
N THR A 353 2.97 -4.14 -16.56
CA THR A 353 2.94 -3.20 -17.69
C THR A 353 3.42 -3.84 -18.99
N LEU A 354 4.37 -4.80 -18.91
CA LEU A 354 4.81 -5.59 -20.06
C LEU A 354 3.68 -6.50 -20.58
N ASN A 355 2.92 -7.14 -19.69
CA ASN A 355 1.75 -7.91 -20.08
C ASN A 355 0.70 -7.02 -20.76
N LEU A 356 0.42 -5.83 -20.22
CA LEU A 356 -0.51 -4.89 -20.86
C LEU A 356 -0.03 -4.41 -22.23
N LEU A 357 1.27 -4.18 -22.41
CA LEU A 357 1.86 -3.88 -23.72
C LEU A 357 1.75 -5.09 -24.67
N GLY A 358 1.99 -6.30 -24.18
CA GLY A 358 1.79 -7.51 -24.96
C GLY A 358 0.37 -7.63 -25.51
N VAL A 359 -0.64 -7.51 -24.63
CA VAL A 359 -2.06 -7.50 -25.02
C VAL A 359 -2.36 -6.33 -25.98
N PHE A 360 -1.82 -5.13 -25.72
CA PHE A 360 -2.00 -3.98 -26.60
C PHE A 360 -1.51 -4.23 -28.03
N TYR A 361 -0.37 -4.90 -28.19
CA TYR A 361 0.16 -5.23 -29.50
C TYR A 361 -0.56 -6.43 -30.16
N GLU A 362 -0.98 -7.42 -29.36
CA GLU A 362 -1.76 -8.57 -29.83
C GLU A 362 -3.11 -8.14 -30.42
N GLU A 363 -3.82 -7.19 -29.79
CA GLU A 363 -5.08 -6.61 -30.30
C GLU A 363 -4.90 -5.85 -31.63
N GLN A 364 -3.69 -5.56 -32.02
CA GLN A 364 -3.33 -4.91 -33.29
C GLN A 364 -2.69 -5.88 -34.31
N ASP A 365 -2.81 -7.19 -34.06
CA ASP A 365 -2.22 -8.27 -34.85
C ASP A 365 -0.68 -8.20 -34.96
N ARG A 366 -0.03 -7.47 -34.04
CA ARG A 366 1.43 -7.33 -33.96
C ARG A 366 2.00 -8.41 -33.03
N PHE A 367 1.89 -9.64 -33.46
CA PHE A 367 2.15 -10.82 -32.62
C PHE A 367 3.61 -10.99 -32.21
N GLU A 368 4.58 -10.58 -33.05
CA GLU A 368 6.00 -10.65 -32.73
C GLU A 368 6.36 -9.73 -31.56
N GLU A 369 5.87 -8.51 -31.59
CA GLU A 369 6.08 -7.55 -30.48
C GLU A 369 5.34 -8.00 -29.22
N ALA A 370 4.12 -8.51 -29.35
CA ALA A 370 3.34 -9.04 -28.24
C ALA A 370 4.12 -10.17 -27.53
N GLU A 371 4.61 -11.13 -28.27
CA GLU A 371 5.38 -12.26 -27.75
C GLU A 371 6.67 -11.80 -27.03
N GLN A 372 7.34 -10.78 -27.57
CA GLN A 372 8.53 -10.20 -26.93
C GLN A 372 8.18 -9.61 -25.54
N TYR A 373 7.12 -8.81 -25.45
CA TYR A 373 6.70 -8.23 -24.16
C TYR A 373 6.27 -9.29 -23.16
N PHE A 374 5.57 -10.33 -23.57
CA PHE A 374 5.19 -11.44 -22.69
C PHE A 374 6.41 -12.25 -22.22
N ASN A 375 7.41 -12.46 -23.06
CA ASN A 375 8.66 -13.11 -22.68
C ASN A 375 9.48 -12.27 -21.70
N ASP A 376 9.50 -10.94 -21.86
CA ASP A 376 10.14 -10.03 -20.90
C ASP A 376 9.43 -10.11 -19.53
N SER A 377 8.09 -10.16 -19.53
CA SER A 377 7.29 -10.36 -18.32
C SER A 377 7.61 -11.71 -17.66
N LEU A 378 7.61 -12.80 -18.43
CA LEU A 378 7.95 -14.13 -17.96
C LEU A 378 9.34 -14.19 -17.28
N THR A 379 10.29 -13.48 -17.86
CA THR A 379 11.65 -13.40 -17.31
C THR A 379 11.66 -12.75 -15.93
N ILE A 380 10.91 -11.67 -15.76
CA ILE A 380 10.78 -10.99 -14.46
C ILE A 380 10.05 -11.88 -13.44
N MET A 381 8.97 -12.56 -13.83
CA MET A 381 8.22 -13.42 -12.92
C MET A 381 9.06 -14.61 -12.44
N LYS A 382 9.89 -15.20 -13.32
CA LYS A 382 10.89 -16.21 -12.92
C LYS A 382 11.92 -15.66 -11.93
N GLN A 383 12.40 -14.45 -12.14
CA GLN A 383 13.33 -13.79 -11.21
C GLN A 383 12.71 -13.57 -9.83
N LEU A 384 11.41 -13.28 -9.77
CA LEU A 384 10.66 -13.11 -8.53
C LEU A 384 10.24 -14.44 -7.88
N GLY A 385 10.33 -15.56 -8.60
CA GLY A 385 9.78 -16.84 -8.15
C GLY A 385 8.24 -16.87 -8.10
N ASP A 386 7.59 -15.97 -8.83
CA ASP A 386 6.14 -15.82 -8.87
C ASP A 386 5.53 -16.81 -9.87
N ARG A 387 5.16 -17.99 -9.39
CA ARG A 387 4.60 -19.08 -10.21
C ARG A 387 3.28 -18.70 -10.88
N GLN A 388 2.44 -17.91 -10.22
CA GLN A 388 1.18 -17.43 -10.80
C GLN A 388 1.46 -16.44 -11.94
N GLY A 389 2.35 -15.47 -11.71
CA GLY A 389 2.79 -14.55 -12.77
C GLY A 389 3.45 -15.25 -13.96
N GLU A 390 4.25 -16.31 -13.70
CA GLU A 390 4.81 -17.14 -14.77
C GLU A 390 3.71 -17.86 -15.57
N ALA A 391 2.68 -18.37 -14.88
CA ALA A 391 1.55 -19.05 -15.54
C ALA A 391 0.78 -18.09 -16.46
N ILE A 392 0.51 -16.86 -15.99
CA ILE A 392 -0.17 -15.83 -16.78
C ILE A 392 0.64 -15.44 -18.02
N ALA A 393 1.95 -15.21 -17.88
CA ALA A 393 2.79 -14.87 -19.03
C ALA A 393 2.84 -15.99 -20.07
N LEU A 394 2.96 -17.25 -19.63
CA LEU A 394 2.91 -18.42 -20.53
C LEU A 394 1.56 -18.58 -21.21
N PHE A 395 0.46 -18.31 -20.50
CA PHE A 395 -0.89 -18.33 -21.05
C PHE A 395 -1.01 -17.30 -22.19
N ASN A 396 -0.54 -16.08 -21.98
CA ASN A 396 -0.56 -15.03 -23.00
C ASN A 396 0.31 -15.39 -24.22
N ILE A 397 1.50 -15.95 -24.01
CA ILE A 397 2.34 -16.47 -25.13
C ILE A 397 1.60 -17.58 -25.85
N GLY A 398 0.88 -18.45 -25.15
CA GLY A 398 0.02 -19.49 -25.72
C GLY A 398 -1.06 -18.92 -26.62
N ASN A 399 -1.77 -17.88 -26.16
CA ASN A 399 -2.79 -17.17 -26.94
C ASN A 399 -2.20 -16.57 -28.23
N THR A 400 -1.08 -15.84 -28.12
CA THR A 400 -0.38 -15.26 -29.28
C THR A 400 -0.02 -16.34 -30.31
N ASN A 401 0.48 -17.52 -29.86
CA ASN A 401 0.76 -18.64 -30.76
C ASN A 401 -0.51 -19.22 -31.37
N LEU A 402 -1.61 -19.27 -30.61
CA LEU A 402 -2.91 -19.75 -31.12
C LEU A 402 -3.45 -18.82 -32.24
N TYR A 403 -3.38 -17.48 -32.04
CA TYR A 403 -3.75 -16.52 -33.09
C TYR A 403 -2.90 -16.65 -34.35
N ARG A 404 -1.62 -17.00 -34.22
CA ARG A 404 -0.71 -17.29 -35.34
C ARG A 404 -0.95 -18.70 -35.96
N ASN A 405 -1.95 -19.43 -35.46
CA ASN A 405 -2.24 -20.82 -35.87
C ASN A 405 -1.06 -21.79 -35.61
N ASN A 406 -0.20 -21.47 -34.62
CA ASN A 406 0.90 -22.35 -34.24
C ASN A 406 0.43 -23.25 -33.06
N LEU A 407 -0.40 -24.23 -33.39
CA LEU A 407 -1.10 -25.06 -32.39
C LEU A 407 -0.17 -25.87 -31.49
N ASP A 408 0.98 -26.33 -31.99
CA ASP A 408 1.92 -27.12 -31.18
C ASP A 408 2.64 -26.27 -30.14
N ALA A 409 3.07 -25.07 -30.53
CA ALA A 409 3.67 -24.12 -29.60
C ALA A 409 2.64 -23.64 -28.55
N ALA A 410 1.42 -23.30 -29.00
CA ALA A 410 0.33 -22.90 -28.11
C ALA A 410 0.02 -24.00 -27.08
N HIS A 411 -0.12 -25.25 -27.53
CA HIS A 411 -0.36 -26.38 -26.65
C HIS A 411 0.71 -26.54 -25.58
N GLY A 412 2.00 -26.46 -25.96
CA GLY A 412 3.11 -26.57 -25.02
C GLY A 412 3.12 -25.44 -23.98
N GLN A 413 2.74 -24.19 -24.36
CA GLN A 413 2.67 -23.07 -23.42
C GLN A 413 1.49 -23.21 -22.45
N PHE A 414 0.30 -23.61 -22.93
CA PHE A 414 -0.85 -23.81 -22.05
C PHE A 414 -0.64 -24.98 -21.07
N GLU A 415 0.01 -26.07 -21.47
CA GLU A 415 0.37 -27.14 -20.54
C GLU A 415 1.31 -26.67 -19.42
N ARG A 416 2.29 -25.82 -19.77
CA ARG A 416 3.21 -25.25 -18.78
C ARG A 416 2.47 -24.28 -17.86
N SER A 417 1.60 -23.43 -18.40
CA SER A 417 0.74 -22.53 -17.62
C SER A 417 -0.13 -23.33 -16.64
N LEU A 418 -0.82 -24.38 -17.13
CA LEU A 418 -1.65 -25.25 -16.29
C LEU A 418 -0.89 -25.87 -15.11
N ARG A 419 0.34 -26.37 -15.36
CA ARG A 419 1.17 -26.94 -14.29
C ARG A 419 1.53 -25.91 -13.23
N LEU A 420 1.91 -24.69 -13.65
CA LEU A 420 2.26 -23.61 -12.74
C LEU A 420 1.05 -23.09 -11.96
N ALA A 421 -0.08 -22.87 -12.63
CA ALA A 421 -1.33 -22.45 -12.01
C ALA A 421 -1.77 -23.47 -10.92
N LYS A 422 -1.73 -24.77 -11.19
CA LYS A 422 -2.01 -25.81 -10.20
C LYS A 422 -1.06 -25.75 -8.99
N THR A 423 0.25 -25.51 -9.22
CA THR A 423 1.22 -25.41 -8.11
C THR A 423 1.10 -24.11 -7.32
N ALA A 424 0.51 -23.08 -7.91
CA ALA A 424 0.22 -21.80 -7.28
C ALA A 424 -1.16 -21.75 -6.61
N ASN A 425 -1.96 -22.83 -6.69
CA ASN A 425 -3.37 -22.87 -6.30
C ASN A 425 -4.23 -21.82 -7.02
N ASP A 426 -3.84 -21.44 -8.24
CA ASP A 426 -4.60 -20.58 -9.12
C ASP A 426 -5.60 -21.42 -9.90
N HIS A 427 -6.78 -21.61 -9.30
CA HIS A 427 -7.83 -22.48 -9.84
C HIS A 427 -8.47 -21.90 -11.11
N GLU A 428 -8.64 -20.58 -11.18
CA GLU A 428 -9.16 -19.90 -12.36
C GLU A 428 -8.16 -20.00 -13.52
N GLY A 429 -6.90 -19.66 -13.30
CA GLY A 429 -5.85 -19.80 -14.33
C GLY A 429 -5.66 -21.24 -14.80
N ALA A 430 -5.82 -22.24 -13.91
CA ALA A 430 -5.78 -23.65 -14.30
C ALA A 430 -6.99 -24.04 -15.17
N SER A 431 -8.18 -23.54 -14.85
CA SER A 431 -9.39 -23.75 -15.65
C SER A 431 -9.26 -23.11 -17.03
N ASP A 432 -8.78 -21.86 -17.10
CA ASP A 432 -8.58 -21.13 -18.35
C ASP A 432 -7.59 -21.85 -19.28
N ALA A 433 -6.49 -22.33 -18.73
CA ALA A 433 -5.52 -23.12 -19.52
C ALA A 433 -6.13 -24.42 -20.09
N LEU A 434 -6.99 -25.13 -19.31
CA LEU A 434 -7.70 -26.29 -19.77
C LEU A 434 -8.70 -25.94 -20.87
N VAL A 435 -9.40 -24.84 -20.80
CA VAL A 435 -10.31 -24.34 -21.83
C VAL A 435 -9.56 -24.06 -23.12
N GLN A 436 -8.39 -23.45 -23.10
CA GLN A 436 -7.58 -23.22 -24.30
C GLN A 436 -7.03 -24.51 -24.88
N LEU A 437 -6.62 -25.47 -24.06
CA LEU A 437 -6.23 -26.81 -24.53
C LEU A 437 -7.41 -27.54 -25.18
N ALA A 438 -8.63 -27.35 -24.65
CA ALA A 438 -9.83 -27.90 -25.27
C ALA A 438 -10.14 -27.26 -26.64
N ALA A 439 -9.92 -25.94 -26.79
CA ALA A 439 -10.05 -25.26 -28.08
C ALA A 439 -9.04 -25.81 -29.11
N ILE A 440 -7.80 -26.10 -28.72
CA ILE A 440 -6.82 -26.76 -29.60
C ILE A 440 -7.27 -28.18 -29.95
N ALA A 441 -7.81 -28.95 -28.98
CA ALA A 441 -8.32 -30.29 -29.24
C ALA A 441 -9.50 -30.28 -30.25
N GLU A 442 -10.35 -29.25 -30.17
CA GLU A 442 -11.43 -29.03 -31.14
C GLU A 442 -10.90 -28.78 -32.57
N GLN A 443 -9.92 -27.87 -32.70
CA GLN A 443 -9.27 -27.59 -33.99
C GLN A 443 -8.59 -28.83 -34.59
N ARG A 444 -8.08 -29.73 -33.73
CA ARG A 444 -7.51 -31.03 -34.11
C ARG A 444 -8.57 -32.12 -34.30
N GLN A 445 -9.87 -31.79 -34.24
CA GLN A 445 -11.01 -32.71 -34.34
C GLN A 445 -10.99 -33.84 -33.29
N ASN A 446 -10.33 -33.65 -32.16
CA ASN A 446 -10.28 -34.62 -31.06
C ASN A 446 -11.39 -34.32 -30.03
N ILE A 447 -12.63 -34.65 -30.39
CA ILE A 447 -13.81 -34.36 -29.58
C ILE A 447 -13.78 -35.05 -28.20
N PRO A 448 -13.32 -36.32 -28.04
CA PRO A 448 -13.20 -36.92 -26.71
C PRO A 448 -12.24 -36.18 -25.77
N LEU A 449 -11.07 -35.74 -26.27
CA LEU A 449 -10.11 -34.96 -25.48
C LEU A 449 -10.71 -33.63 -25.09
N ARG A 450 -11.35 -32.92 -26.03
CA ARG A 450 -12.04 -31.65 -25.76
C ARG A 450 -13.02 -31.77 -24.57
N GLN A 451 -13.90 -32.78 -24.62
CA GLN A 451 -14.91 -33.00 -23.59
C GLN A 451 -14.28 -33.27 -22.20
N ASN A 452 -13.22 -34.09 -22.16
CA ASN A 452 -12.51 -34.37 -20.91
C ASN A 452 -11.88 -33.12 -20.32
N LEU A 453 -11.20 -32.30 -21.15
CA LEU A 453 -10.55 -31.06 -20.69
C LEU A 453 -11.57 -30.06 -20.14
N LEU A 454 -12.73 -29.90 -20.76
CA LEU A 454 -13.80 -29.02 -20.26
C LEU A 454 -14.42 -29.53 -18.96
N LYS A 455 -14.61 -30.86 -18.86
CA LYS A 455 -15.07 -31.47 -17.62
C LYS A 455 -14.10 -31.21 -16.46
N ASP A 456 -12.80 -31.35 -16.73
CA ASP A 456 -11.75 -31.09 -15.72
C ASP A 456 -11.71 -29.62 -15.33
N ALA A 457 -11.86 -28.69 -16.27
CA ALA A 457 -11.93 -27.25 -16.00
C ALA A 457 -13.12 -26.92 -15.08
N ALA A 458 -14.32 -27.41 -15.42
CA ALA A 458 -15.51 -27.19 -14.61
C ALA A 458 -15.40 -27.84 -13.21
N ALA A 459 -14.77 -29.01 -13.12
CA ALA A 459 -14.57 -29.70 -11.85
C ALA A 459 -13.64 -28.89 -10.91
N ILE A 460 -12.57 -28.30 -11.42
CA ILE A 460 -11.67 -27.43 -10.65
C ILE A 460 -12.44 -26.25 -10.08
N LEU A 461 -13.24 -25.54 -10.86
CA LEU A 461 -14.01 -24.39 -10.40
C LEU A 461 -15.03 -24.80 -9.32
N ARG A 462 -15.82 -25.84 -9.57
CA ARG A 462 -16.84 -26.33 -8.60
C ARG A 462 -16.25 -26.78 -7.28
N SER A 463 -15.13 -27.51 -7.32
CA SER A 463 -14.48 -28.02 -6.11
C SER A 463 -13.92 -26.90 -5.21
N ASN A 464 -13.74 -25.71 -5.77
CA ASN A 464 -13.23 -24.52 -5.08
C ASN A 464 -14.29 -23.43 -4.87
N ASN A 465 -15.58 -23.75 -5.06
CA ASN A 465 -16.71 -22.83 -4.95
C ASN A 465 -16.60 -21.60 -5.88
N ILE A 466 -15.92 -21.74 -7.02
CA ILE A 466 -15.81 -20.70 -8.03
C ILE A 466 -16.97 -20.90 -9.03
N PRO A 467 -17.74 -19.87 -9.36
CA PRO A 467 -18.81 -19.98 -10.32
C PRO A 467 -18.30 -20.42 -11.70
N VAL A 468 -18.94 -21.42 -12.27
CA VAL A 468 -18.69 -21.79 -13.69
C VAL A 468 -19.35 -20.73 -14.57
N THR A 469 -18.60 -20.10 -15.44
CA THR A 469 -19.07 -18.98 -16.28
C THR A 469 -18.63 -19.14 -17.75
N GLY A 470 -19.17 -18.28 -18.63
CA GLY A 470 -18.73 -18.15 -20.01
C GLY A 470 -18.81 -19.43 -20.82
N TRP A 471 -17.76 -19.74 -21.56
CA TRP A 471 -17.70 -20.82 -22.54
C TRP A 471 -17.96 -22.22 -21.97
N LEU A 472 -17.65 -22.45 -20.68
CA LEU A 472 -17.97 -23.71 -19.99
C LEU A 472 -19.48 -23.90 -19.88
N LEU A 473 -20.24 -22.87 -19.47
CA LEU A 473 -21.71 -22.95 -19.42
C LEU A 473 -22.35 -23.12 -20.80
N GLU A 474 -21.84 -22.39 -21.81
CA GLU A 474 -22.30 -22.48 -23.20
C GLU A 474 -22.11 -23.89 -23.79
N ASN A 475 -21.12 -24.65 -23.29
CA ASN A 475 -20.83 -26.02 -23.69
C ASN A 475 -21.42 -27.08 -22.76
N GLY A 476 -22.31 -26.70 -21.85
CA GLY A 476 -23.11 -27.62 -21.02
C GLY A 476 -22.38 -28.17 -19.79
N PHE A 477 -21.37 -27.46 -19.29
CA PHE A 477 -20.56 -27.85 -18.10
C PHE A 477 -20.87 -27.04 -16.86
#